data_43bbce74fa9b4ebb5a309b5ff8199b0a
#
_entry.id   43bbce74fa9b4ebb5a309b5ff8199b0a
#
_cell.length_a   1.000
_cell.length_b   1.000
_cell.length_c   1.000
_cell.angle_alpha   90.00
_cell.angle_beta   90.00
_cell.angle_gamma   90.00
#
_symmetry.space_group_name_H-M   'P 1'
#
loop_
_entity.id
_entity.type
_entity.pdbx_description
1 polymer ?
#
loop_
_entity_poly.entity_id
_entity_poly.type
_entity_poly.pdbx_seq_one_letter_code
_entity_poly.pdbx_strand_id
1 'polypeptide(L)'
;MENKHELFPGTAGKFNYVYACYLTGHWIIGIALLIFAMLSVPFEAYGAFAQNIGLPPEPKVSEQLQRALDRIVAKNLKKQSNLASSQVHLAVIDLTNPQQPRLAQYNGREPVYPSSVIKMVYMGYVYHLAKQGVLEITPKVRKKLYQMIHPSSNTATAWIVDLWSQTSGVEQRSPREYKEFSRRRNACNRWLRSLGITQINACQKTWGSPIPPGEKQFLRNGKPSGPWVNRNTMTAVAAARFLQLLAQNALVDKKSCDAMRKLMVRDVRNQSYQRMRIAGGTPKGSKVCSKTGTTSDTFHDAGIVTLPNGRTFILTIFITGSYRGPFIRNVSKDLYAYFMKQMS
;
A
#
# COMPACT_ATOMS: atom_id res chain seq x y z
N MET A 1 14.73 -42.54 37.97
CA MET A 1 15.29 -43.37 36.90
C MET A 1 15.24 -42.54 35.64
N GLU A 2 16.33 -41.94 35.45
CA GLU A 2 17.37 -41.89 34.41
C GLU A 2 16.92 -41.19 33.13
N ASN A 3 17.32 -39.98 33.02
CA ASN A 3 18.32 -39.34 32.16
C ASN A 3 18.71 -40.10 30.89
N LYS A 4 18.54 -39.43 29.74
CA LYS A 4 19.60 -39.32 28.72
C LYS A 4 19.48 -38.05 27.89
N HIS A 5 20.45 -37.14 28.08
CA HIS A 5 20.88 -36.12 27.15
C HIS A 5 21.55 -36.81 25.94
N GLU A 6 21.21 -36.39 24.73
CA GLU A 6 22.07 -36.55 23.57
C GLU A 6 22.40 -35.20 22.94
N LEU A 7 23.68 -34.88 23.10
CA LEU A 7 24.39 -33.78 22.42
C LEU A 7 24.66 -34.19 20.95
N PHE A 8 24.33 -33.33 20.02
CA PHE A 8 24.83 -33.44 18.65
C PHE A 8 26.01 -32.47 18.43
N PRO A 9 27.14 -32.95 17.88
CA PRO A 9 28.32 -32.14 17.65
C PRO A 9 28.18 -31.30 16.38
N GLY A 10 28.78 -30.09 16.46
CA GLY A 10 28.85 -29.17 15.34
C GLY A 10 29.79 -29.65 14.22
N THR A 11 29.41 -29.39 13.01
CA THR A 11 30.33 -29.37 11.88
C THR A 11 30.26 -28.01 11.18
N ALA A 12 31.33 -27.23 11.34
CA ALA A 12 31.61 -26.02 10.57
C ALA A 12 31.96 -26.42 9.12
N GLY A 13 31.06 -26.23 8.20
CA GLY A 13 31.31 -26.34 6.76
C GLY A 13 31.80 -25.01 6.19
N LYS A 14 33.10 -24.90 5.97
CA LYS A 14 33.73 -23.81 5.18
C LYS A 14 33.34 -24.00 3.72
N PHE A 15 32.56 -23.09 3.17
CA PHE A 15 32.37 -23.00 1.72
C PHE A 15 33.53 -22.18 1.11
N ASN A 16 34.44 -22.91 0.48
CA ASN A 16 35.47 -22.32 -0.39
C ASN A 16 34.81 -22.01 -1.76
N TYR A 17 34.77 -20.74 -2.13
CA TYR A 17 34.52 -20.33 -3.50
C TYR A 17 35.81 -20.47 -4.31
N VAL A 18 35.84 -21.47 -5.21
CA VAL A 18 36.84 -21.55 -6.27
C VAL A 18 36.39 -20.65 -7.41
N TYR A 19 37.12 -19.61 -7.70
CA TYR A 19 36.95 -18.77 -8.87
C TYR A 19 37.42 -19.55 -10.12
N ALA A 20 36.50 -19.84 -11.01
CA ALA A 20 36.83 -20.21 -12.39
C ALA A 20 36.71 -18.92 -13.24
N CYS A 21 37.83 -18.26 -13.51
CA CYS A 21 37.93 -17.27 -14.57
C CYS A 21 38.11 -17.99 -15.89
N TYR A 22 37.20 -17.79 -16.86
CA TYR A 22 37.58 -17.77 -18.30
C TYR A 22 36.60 -16.92 -19.10
N LEU A 23 37.13 -15.80 -19.61
CA LEU A 23 36.89 -15.12 -20.90
C LEU A 23 35.48 -15.04 -21.49
N THR A 24 34.83 -13.89 -21.30
CA THR A 24 34.32 -13.04 -22.40
C THR A 24 34.08 -11.62 -21.84
N GLY A 25 35.11 -10.84 -21.78
CA GLY A 25 35.02 -9.42 -21.46
C GLY A 25 34.51 -8.67 -22.68
N HIS A 26 33.30 -8.11 -22.59
CA HIS A 26 32.84 -6.87 -23.24
C HIS A 26 31.38 -6.52 -22.94
N TRP A 27 30.59 -7.46 -22.33
CA TRP A 27 29.15 -7.22 -22.06
C TRP A 27 28.87 -6.81 -20.60
N ILE A 28 29.80 -7.01 -19.66
CA ILE A 28 29.57 -6.74 -18.23
C ILE A 28 29.78 -5.25 -17.89
N ILE A 29 30.59 -4.52 -18.66
CA ILE A 29 30.86 -3.09 -18.43
C ILE A 29 29.64 -2.23 -18.80
N GLY A 30 28.86 -2.62 -19.80
CA GLY A 30 27.66 -1.90 -20.23
C GLY A 30 26.51 -1.90 -19.20
N ILE A 31 26.36 -3.01 -18.47
CA ILE A 31 25.27 -3.15 -17.46
C ILE A 31 25.66 -2.42 -16.16
N ALA A 32 26.92 -2.40 -15.75
CA ALA A 32 27.38 -1.69 -14.57
C ALA A 32 27.29 -0.16 -14.74
N LEU A 33 27.55 0.37 -15.93
CA LEU A 33 27.41 1.80 -16.25
C LEU A 33 25.95 2.26 -16.30
N LEU A 34 25.01 1.41 -16.75
CA LEU A 34 23.57 1.69 -16.71
C LEU A 34 23.03 1.75 -15.27
N ILE A 35 23.54 0.94 -14.35
CA ILE A 35 23.14 0.96 -12.93
C ILE A 35 23.69 2.19 -12.20
N PHE A 36 24.89 2.68 -12.56
CA PHE A 36 25.50 3.86 -11.95
C PHE A 36 24.86 5.17 -12.45
N ALA A 37 24.39 5.22 -13.69
CA ALA A 37 23.69 6.38 -14.24
C ALA A 37 22.29 6.62 -13.62
N MET A 38 21.67 5.59 -13.03
CA MET A 38 20.38 5.74 -12.33
C MET A 38 20.48 6.36 -10.93
N LEU A 39 21.67 6.53 -10.37
CA LEU A 39 21.88 7.06 -9.02
C LEU A 39 22.08 8.59 -8.96
N SER A 40 22.16 9.27 -10.12
CA SER A 40 22.45 10.71 -10.20
C SER A 40 21.41 11.53 -10.99
N VAL A 41 20.20 11.00 -11.21
CA VAL A 41 19.14 11.73 -11.96
C VAL A 41 18.49 12.76 -11.03
N PRO A 42 18.46 14.07 -11.41
CA PRO A 42 17.78 15.11 -10.65
C PRO A 42 16.29 14.83 -10.49
N PHE A 43 15.71 15.28 -9.38
CA PHE A 43 14.29 15.06 -9.01
C PHE A 43 13.30 15.46 -10.12
N GLU A 44 13.62 16.47 -10.93
CA GLU A 44 12.80 16.94 -12.06
C GLU A 44 12.75 15.93 -13.23
N ALA A 45 13.77 15.10 -13.38
CA ALA A 45 13.79 14.07 -14.42
C ALA A 45 12.91 12.84 -14.08
N TYR A 46 12.51 12.64 -12.80
CA TYR A 46 11.62 11.54 -12.41
C TYR A 46 10.21 11.69 -13.01
N GLY A 47 9.71 12.91 -13.16
CA GLY A 47 8.42 13.17 -13.83
C GLY A 47 8.45 12.82 -15.32
N ALA A 48 9.55 13.14 -16.00
CA ALA A 48 9.76 12.81 -17.41
C ALA A 48 10.05 11.30 -17.61
N PHE A 49 10.69 10.64 -16.63
CA PHE A 49 10.98 9.21 -16.68
C PHE A 49 9.70 8.36 -16.53
N ALA A 50 8.73 8.81 -15.71
CA ALA A 50 7.45 8.15 -15.54
C ALA A 50 6.62 8.12 -16.85
N GLN A 51 6.75 9.12 -17.69
CA GLN A 51 6.10 9.16 -19.02
C GLN A 51 6.70 8.13 -19.99
N ASN A 52 7.95 7.71 -19.81
CA ASN A 52 8.63 6.74 -20.68
C ASN A 52 8.35 5.27 -20.32
N ILE A 53 7.75 4.96 -19.15
CA ILE A 53 7.44 3.58 -18.75
C ILE A 53 5.98 3.16 -19.04
N GLY A 54 5.23 3.94 -19.81
CA GLY A 54 3.87 3.59 -20.22
C GLY A 54 2.86 3.54 -19.05
N LEU A 55 3.11 4.33 -17.97
CA LEU A 55 2.15 4.45 -16.87
C LEU A 55 0.85 5.13 -17.37
N PRO A 56 -0.32 4.71 -16.84
CA PRO A 56 -1.58 5.37 -17.10
C PRO A 56 -1.53 6.86 -16.77
N PRO A 57 -2.28 7.70 -17.50
CA PRO A 57 -2.32 9.14 -17.26
C PRO A 57 -2.61 9.47 -15.79
N GLU A 58 -2.02 10.57 -15.30
CA GLU A 58 -2.39 11.13 -14.01
C GLU A 58 -3.84 11.64 -14.07
N PRO A 59 -4.65 11.39 -13.02
CA PRO A 59 -6.03 11.81 -13.01
C PRO A 59 -6.13 13.33 -12.89
N LYS A 60 -6.88 13.95 -13.80
CA LYS A 60 -7.12 15.40 -13.81
C LYS A 60 -8.30 15.75 -12.93
N VAL A 61 -8.22 16.89 -12.24
CA VAL A 61 -9.35 17.41 -11.44
C VAL A 61 -10.53 17.67 -12.37
N SER A 62 -11.70 17.14 -12.01
CA SER A 62 -12.96 17.37 -12.71
C SER A 62 -13.88 18.20 -11.84
N GLU A 63 -14.20 19.43 -12.26
CA GLU A 63 -15.11 20.29 -11.52
C GLU A 63 -16.50 19.66 -11.32
N GLN A 64 -17.01 18.96 -12.33
CA GLN A 64 -18.30 18.28 -12.23
C GLN A 64 -18.28 17.21 -11.13
N LEU A 65 -17.24 16.36 -11.12
CA LEU A 65 -17.07 15.32 -10.10
C LEU A 65 -16.80 15.95 -8.73
N GLN A 66 -16.02 17.04 -8.67
CA GLN A 66 -15.75 17.76 -7.43
C GLN A 66 -17.03 18.33 -6.81
N ARG A 67 -17.84 19.06 -7.59
CA ARG A 67 -19.13 19.58 -7.12
C ARG A 67 -20.09 18.48 -6.65
N ALA A 68 -20.06 17.31 -7.29
CA ALA A 68 -20.85 16.16 -6.85
C ALA A 68 -20.31 15.60 -5.53
N LEU A 69 -19.00 15.44 -5.40
CA LEU A 69 -18.37 14.96 -4.19
C LEU A 69 -18.62 15.90 -2.99
N ASP A 70 -18.48 17.21 -3.18
CA ASP A 70 -18.70 18.21 -2.12
C ASP A 70 -20.15 18.13 -1.57
N ARG A 71 -21.15 18.01 -2.46
CA ARG A 71 -22.55 17.81 -2.06
C ARG A 71 -22.75 16.50 -1.31
N ILE A 72 -22.12 15.40 -1.76
CA ILE A 72 -22.23 14.09 -1.12
C ILE A 72 -21.60 14.14 0.28
N VAL A 73 -20.41 14.72 0.41
CA VAL A 73 -19.72 14.85 1.69
C VAL A 73 -20.53 15.71 2.66
N ALA A 74 -20.97 16.91 2.23
CA ALA A 74 -21.75 17.81 3.06
C ALA A 74 -23.08 17.19 3.54
N LYS A 75 -23.82 16.50 2.64
CA LYS A 75 -25.05 15.76 2.96
C LYS A 75 -24.79 14.68 4.03
N ASN A 76 -23.68 13.96 3.95
CA ASN A 76 -23.39 12.86 4.85
C ASN A 76 -22.77 13.33 6.16
N LEU A 77 -22.01 14.42 6.20
CA LEU A 77 -21.56 15.05 7.44
C LEU A 77 -22.72 15.59 8.29
N LYS A 78 -23.72 16.23 7.66
CA LYS A 78 -24.92 16.70 8.38
C LYS A 78 -25.65 15.61 9.13
N LYS A 79 -25.48 14.33 8.75
CA LYS A 79 -26.11 13.17 9.39
C LYS A 79 -25.25 12.56 10.52
N GLN A 80 -24.08 13.11 10.80
CA GLN A 80 -23.11 12.54 11.73
C GLN A 80 -22.65 13.63 12.72
N SER A 81 -23.32 13.76 13.86
CA SER A 81 -23.00 14.76 14.89
C SER A 81 -21.62 14.56 15.53
N ASN A 82 -21.07 13.34 15.44
CA ASN A 82 -19.78 12.96 16.04
C ASN A 82 -18.63 12.85 15.02
N LEU A 83 -18.78 13.44 13.83
CA LEU A 83 -17.76 13.45 12.79
C LEU A 83 -17.51 14.88 12.27
N ALA A 84 -16.37 15.45 12.63
CA ALA A 84 -15.96 16.76 12.11
C ALA A 84 -15.45 16.67 10.66
N SER A 85 -15.65 17.73 9.89
CA SER A 85 -15.20 17.83 8.50
C SER A 85 -13.68 17.69 8.36
N SER A 86 -12.90 18.20 9.31
CA SER A 86 -11.44 18.09 9.38
C SER A 86 -10.93 16.66 9.61
N GLN A 87 -11.80 15.75 10.07
CA GLN A 87 -11.44 14.34 10.27
C GLN A 87 -11.60 13.48 9.01
N VAL A 88 -12.17 14.02 7.92
CA VAL A 88 -12.48 13.29 6.69
C VAL A 88 -11.49 13.66 5.60
N HIS A 89 -10.79 12.66 5.07
CA HIS A 89 -9.84 12.78 3.97
C HIS A 89 -10.23 11.80 2.88
N LEU A 90 -10.62 12.29 1.70
CA LEU A 90 -11.27 11.48 0.68
C LEU A 90 -10.74 11.81 -0.71
N ALA A 91 -10.61 10.79 -1.57
CA ALA A 91 -10.37 10.95 -2.99
C ALA A 91 -11.20 9.95 -3.80
N VAL A 92 -11.68 10.41 -4.94
CA VAL A 92 -12.39 9.62 -5.96
C VAL A 92 -11.64 9.78 -7.29
N ILE A 93 -11.32 8.65 -7.93
CA ILE A 93 -10.87 8.65 -9.33
C ILE A 93 -11.92 7.90 -10.15
N ASP A 94 -12.51 8.58 -11.11
CA ASP A 94 -13.41 7.99 -12.09
C ASP A 94 -12.58 7.39 -13.24
N LEU A 95 -12.74 6.10 -13.47
CA LEU A 95 -12.08 5.33 -14.53
C LEU A 95 -13.06 4.91 -15.65
N THR A 96 -14.21 5.56 -15.78
CA THR A 96 -15.15 5.30 -16.88
C THR A 96 -14.45 5.46 -18.23
N ASN A 97 -13.58 6.47 -18.38
CA ASN A 97 -12.60 6.54 -19.45
C ASN A 97 -11.19 6.37 -18.86
N PRO A 98 -10.57 5.17 -19.00
CA PRO A 98 -9.26 4.89 -18.42
C PRO A 98 -8.12 5.75 -18.99
N GLN A 99 -8.28 6.31 -20.18
CA GLN A 99 -7.30 7.20 -20.82
C GLN A 99 -7.46 8.67 -20.39
N GLN A 100 -8.58 9.01 -19.76
CA GLN A 100 -8.85 10.34 -19.22
C GLN A 100 -9.43 10.25 -17.81
N PRO A 101 -8.67 9.72 -16.85
CA PRO A 101 -9.15 9.54 -15.48
C PRO A 101 -9.46 10.90 -14.84
N ARG A 102 -10.58 10.98 -14.11
CA ARG A 102 -11.05 12.22 -13.47
C ARG A 102 -10.93 12.09 -11.94
N LEU A 103 -10.40 13.14 -11.31
CA LEU A 103 -10.18 13.22 -9.86
C LEU A 103 -11.14 14.22 -9.21
N ALA A 104 -11.65 13.85 -8.04
CA ALA A 104 -12.18 14.77 -7.04
C ALA A 104 -11.64 14.37 -5.64
N GLN A 105 -11.54 15.33 -4.73
CA GLN A 105 -10.99 15.07 -3.40
C GLN A 105 -11.59 16.01 -2.33
N TYR A 106 -11.58 15.59 -1.07
CA TYR A 106 -11.97 16.37 0.09
C TYR A 106 -10.92 16.16 1.18
N ASN A 107 -10.15 17.21 1.53
CA ASN A 107 -8.95 17.11 2.38
C ASN A 107 -7.97 15.99 1.95
N GLY A 108 -8.08 15.51 0.71
CA GLY A 108 -7.45 14.27 0.23
C GLY A 108 -5.94 14.37 0.02
N ARG A 109 -5.35 15.56 0.12
CA ARG A 109 -3.90 15.81 0.02
C ARG A 109 -3.20 15.89 1.38
N GLU A 110 -3.95 15.86 2.46
CA GLU A 110 -3.40 15.86 3.82
C GLU A 110 -2.89 14.46 4.19
N PRO A 111 -1.65 14.34 4.71
CA PRO A 111 -1.10 13.05 5.10
C PRO A 111 -1.70 12.59 6.43
N VAL A 112 -2.16 11.35 6.47
CA VAL A 112 -2.68 10.69 7.67
C VAL A 112 -1.96 9.37 7.94
N TYR A 113 -2.07 8.85 9.17
CA TYR A 113 -1.63 7.50 9.49
C TYR A 113 -2.61 6.48 8.86
N PRO A 114 -2.17 5.64 7.89
CA PRO A 114 -3.08 4.82 7.09
C PRO A 114 -3.57 3.54 7.79
N SER A 115 -3.12 3.26 8.99
CA SER A 115 -3.39 1.98 9.67
C SER A 115 -3.09 0.79 8.77
N SER A 116 -4.00 -0.18 8.68
CA SER A 116 -3.82 -1.37 7.84
C SER A 116 -4.01 -1.14 6.34
N VAL A 117 -4.40 0.06 5.88
CA VAL A 117 -4.48 0.35 4.44
C VAL A 117 -3.09 0.24 3.79
N ILE A 118 -2.01 0.58 4.51
CA ILE A 118 -0.63 0.46 4.02
C ILE A 118 -0.27 -0.96 3.55
N LYS A 119 -0.96 -2.00 4.02
CA LYS A 119 -0.69 -3.39 3.67
C LYS A 119 -0.91 -3.69 2.18
N MET A 120 -1.78 -2.93 1.49
CA MET A 120 -1.92 -3.05 0.04
C MET A 120 -0.64 -2.62 -0.69
N VAL A 121 0.08 -1.62 -0.16
CA VAL A 121 1.36 -1.15 -0.70
C VAL A 121 2.44 -2.21 -0.50
N TYR A 122 2.53 -2.82 0.68
CA TYR A 122 3.47 -3.92 0.94
C TYR A 122 3.21 -5.13 0.04
N MET A 123 1.94 -5.45 -0.21
CA MET A 123 1.56 -6.49 -1.17
C MET A 123 2.07 -6.14 -2.57
N GLY A 124 1.83 -4.92 -3.04
CA GLY A 124 2.30 -4.44 -4.36
C GLY A 124 3.81 -4.57 -4.49
N TYR A 125 4.56 -4.18 -3.45
CA TYR A 125 6.02 -4.27 -3.45
C TYR A 125 6.53 -5.71 -3.50
N VAL A 126 5.89 -6.65 -2.80
CA VAL A 126 6.21 -8.09 -2.90
C VAL A 126 6.01 -8.61 -4.33
N TYR A 127 4.91 -8.26 -4.98
CA TYR A 127 4.68 -8.65 -6.37
C TYR A 127 5.66 -7.98 -7.35
N HIS A 128 6.05 -6.74 -7.08
CA HIS A 128 7.11 -6.07 -7.84
C HIS A 128 8.45 -6.82 -7.74
N LEU A 129 8.89 -7.17 -6.53
CA LEU A 129 10.12 -7.95 -6.33
C LEU A 129 10.06 -9.33 -6.98
N ALA A 130 8.88 -9.96 -6.94
CA ALA A 130 8.67 -11.25 -7.61
C ALA A 130 8.78 -11.12 -9.14
N LYS A 131 8.26 -10.04 -9.72
CA LYS A 131 8.39 -9.75 -11.14
C LYS A 131 9.85 -9.50 -11.56
N GLN A 132 10.66 -8.93 -10.65
CA GLN A 132 12.09 -8.71 -10.87
C GLN A 132 12.95 -9.98 -10.62
N GLY A 133 12.34 -11.10 -10.24
CA GLY A 133 13.08 -12.33 -9.91
C GLY A 133 13.84 -12.27 -8.57
N VAL A 134 13.65 -11.20 -7.78
CA VAL A 134 14.34 -11.00 -6.48
C VAL A 134 13.69 -11.84 -5.37
N LEU A 135 12.39 -12.15 -5.51
CA LEU A 135 11.62 -12.89 -4.53
C LEU A 135 10.68 -13.88 -5.22
N GLU A 136 10.54 -15.08 -4.68
CA GLU A 136 9.57 -16.06 -5.14
C GLU A 136 8.27 -16.00 -4.32
N ILE A 137 7.11 -16.03 -5.00
CA ILE A 137 5.80 -16.15 -4.34
C ILE A 137 5.49 -17.64 -4.08
N THR A 138 6.22 -18.22 -3.13
CA THR A 138 6.00 -19.58 -2.65
C THR A 138 4.61 -19.76 -2.01
N PRO A 139 4.14 -21.00 -1.76
CA PRO A 139 2.91 -21.25 -0.99
C PRO A 139 2.89 -20.55 0.37
N LYS A 140 4.05 -20.51 1.07
CA LYS A 140 4.20 -19.80 2.36
C LYS A 140 4.00 -18.27 2.20
N VAL A 141 4.63 -17.64 1.20
CA VAL A 141 4.47 -16.21 0.90
C VAL A 141 3.00 -15.92 0.55
N ARG A 142 2.38 -16.72 -0.31
CA ARG A 142 0.96 -16.59 -0.69
C ARG A 142 0.03 -16.64 0.53
N LYS A 143 0.25 -17.61 1.44
CA LYS A 143 -0.51 -17.72 2.70
C LYS A 143 -0.34 -16.45 3.57
N LYS A 144 0.89 -15.92 3.69
CA LYS A 144 1.16 -14.70 4.46
C LYS A 144 0.55 -13.45 3.82
N LEU A 145 0.59 -13.33 2.49
CA LEU A 145 -0.10 -12.24 1.76
C LEU A 145 -1.61 -12.29 2.00
N TYR A 146 -2.23 -13.47 1.91
CA TYR A 146 -3.65 -13.64 2.22
C TYR A 146 -3.97 -13.19 3.66
N GLN A 147 -3.20 -13.67 4.65
CA GLN A 147 -3.38 -13.30 6.06
C GLN A 147 -3.18 -11.80 6.31
N MET A 148 -2.24 -11.16 5.62
CA MET A 148 -1.99 -9.72 5.71
C MET A 148 -3.16 -8.90 5.15
N ILE A 149 -3.73 -9.32 4.01
CA ILE A 149 -4.73 -8.52 3.28
C ILE A 149 -6.14 -8.84 3.74
N HIS A 150 -6.53 -10.13 3.85
CA HIS A 150 -7.92 -10.52 4.07
C HIS A 150 -8.34 -10.35 5.54
N PRO A 151 -7.78 -11.08 6.54
CA PRO A 151 -8.05 -10.84 7.96
C PRO A 151 -7.21 -9.72 8.56
N SER A 152 -6.33 -9.10 7.77
CA SER A 152 -5.50 -7.95 8.19
C SER A 152 -4.50 -8.26 9.34
N SER A 153 -3.92 -9.48 9.38
CA SER A 153 -2.97 -9.91 10.40
C SER A 153 -1.73 -9.02 10.47
N ASN A 154 -1.42 -8.51 11.67
CA ASN A 154 -0.20 -7.73 11.93
C ASN A 154 1.05 -8.62 11.97
N THR A 155 0.93 -9.84 12.49
CA THR A 155 2.03 -10.82 12.49
C THR A 155 2.43 -11.21 11.07
N ALA A 156 1.44 -11.46 10.19
CA ALA A 156 1.73 -11.72 8.78
C ALA A 156 2.34 -10.50 8.10
N THR A 157 1.91 -9.28 8.45
CA THR A 157 2.49 -8.05 7.92
C THR A 157 3.95 -7.89 8.36
N ALA A 158 4.27 -8.12 9.64
CA ALA A 158 5.62 -8.05 10.15
C ALA A 158 6.54 -9.03 9.40
N TRP A 159 6.08 -10.27 9.21
CA TRP A 159 6.80 -11.29 8.46
C TRP A 159 7.04 -10.89 6.99
N ILE A 160 6.04 -10.34 6.31
CA ILE A 160 6.16 -9.84 4.92
C ILE A 160 7.17 -8.67 4.85
N VAL A 161 7.15 -7.75 5.83
CA VAL A 161 8.11 -6.64 5.86
C VAL A 161 9.52 -7.16 6.08
N ASP A 162 9.72 -8.12 6.98
CA ASP A 162 11.03 -8.75 7.20
C ASP A 162 11.53 -9.48 5.94
N LEU A 163 10.64 -10.19 5.24
CA LEU A 163 10.96 -10.92 4.02
C LEU A 163 11.54 -9.97 2.94
N TRP A 164 10.81 -8.93 2.56
CA TRP A 164 11.25 -8.07 1.46
C TRP A 164 12.37 -7.10 1.85
N SER A 165 12.47 -6.71 3.12
CA SER A 165 13.54 -5.84 3.59
C SER A 165 14.78 -6.58 4.07
N GLN A 166 14.67 -7.90 4.27
CA GLN A 166 15.72 -8.74 4.89
C GLN A 166 16.21 -8.14 6.21
N THR A 167 15.27 -7.70 7.05
CA THR A 167 15.53 -7.08 8.35
C THR A 167 14.70 -7.73 9.44
N SER A 168 15.19 -7.67 10.68
CA SER A 168 14.41 -7.94 11.88
C SER A 168 14.42 -6.70 12.77
N GLY A 169 13.28 -6.29 13.30
CA GLY A 169 13.16 -5.12 14.18
C GLY A 169 13.21 -5.45 15.66
N VAL A 170 13.61 -6.65 16.05
CA VAL A 170 13.57 -7.08 17.46
C VAL A 170 14.58 -6.30 18.29
N GLU A 171 15.84 -6.25 17.87
CA GLU A 171 16.95 -5.65 18.62
C GLU A 171 17.34 -4.27 18.08
N GLN A 172 17.91 -3.45 18.95
CA GLN A 172 18.56 -2.21 18.56
C GLN A 172 19.88 -2.50 17.83
N ARG A 173 20.28 -1.58 16.99
CA ARG A 173 21.49 -1.67 16.16
C ARG A 173 22.46 -0.56 16.48
N SER A 174 23.74 -0.83 16.28
CA SER A 174 24.78 0.20 16.24
C SER A 174 24.47 1.22 15.12
N PRO A 175 25.05 2.42 15.18
CA PRO A 175 24.83 3.45 14.13
C PRO A 175 25.19 2.97 12.73
N ARG A 176 26.24 2.16 12.59
CA ARG A 176 26.68 1.60 11.30
C ARG A 176 25.63 0.63 10.73
N GLU A 177 25.16 -0.32 11.53
CA GLU A 177 24.16 -1.31 11.13
C GLU A 177 22.78 -0.66 10.87
N TYR A 178 22.45 0.38 11.64
CA TYR A 178 21.20 1.13 11.49
C TYR A 178 21.10 1.79 10.11
N LYS A 179 22.18 2.32 9.55
CA LYS A 179 22.21 2.94 8.22
C LYS A 179 21.71 1.95 7.14
N GLU A 180 22.25 0.73 7.14
CA GLU A 180 21.86 -0.31 6.19
C GLU A 180 20.44 -0.82 6.46
N PHE A 181 20.09 -1.04 7.72
CA PHE A 181 18.73 -1.41 8.12
C PHE A 181 17.70 -0.38 7.61
N SER A 182 17.95 0.90 7.85
CA SER A 182 17.08 1.99 7.39
C SER A 182 16.99 2.04 5.87
N ARG A 183 18.09 1.86 5.16
CA ARG A 183 18.13 1.80 3.70
C ARG A 183 17.24 0.68 3.16
N ARG A 184 17.32 -0.53 3.73
CA ARG A 184 16.49 -1.68 3.35
C ARG A 184 15.02 -1.44 3.63
N ARG A 185 14.67 -0.94 4.81
CA ARG A 185 13.29 -0.63 5.19
C ARG A 185 12.64 0.44 4.31
N ASN A 186 13.43 1.35 3.73
CA ASN A 186 12.97 2.38 2.80
C ASN A 186 12.94 1.93 1.32
N ALA A 187 13.20 0.67 1.01
CA ALA A 187 13.20 0.18 -0.37
C ALA A 187 11.81 0.29 -1.03
N CYS A 188 10.73 0.02 -0.29
CA CYS A 188 9.36 0.20 -0.77
C CYS A 188 9.07 1.66 -1.14
N ASN A 189 9.58 2.63 -0.37
CA ASN A 189 9.43 4.06 -0.67
C ASN A 189 10.17 4.47 -1.95
N ARG A 190 11.33 3.86 -2.25
CA ARG A 190 12.04 4.11 -3.51
C ARG A 190 11.27 3.58 -4.71
N TRP A 191 10.69 2.39 -4.59
CA TRP A 191 9.80 1.85 -5.61
C TRP A 191 8.56 2.73 -5.84
N LEU A 192 7.90 3.21 -4.79
CA LEU A 192 6.76 4.13 -4.94
C LEU A 192 7.15 5.39 -5.70
N ARG A 193 8.33 5.97 -5.40
CA ARG A 193 8.84 7.14 -6.13
C ARG A 193 9.08 6.86 -7.61
N SER A 194 9.57 5.67 -7.98
CA SER A 194 9.71 5.29 -9.39
C SER A 194 8.37 5.17 -10.14
N LEU A 195 7.25 5.04 -9.41
CA LEU A 195 5.89 5.09 -9.95
C LEU A 195 5.28 6.51 -9.91
N GLY A 196 6.04 7.54 -9.54
CA GLY A 196 5.54 8.91 -9.35
C GLY A 196 4.74 9.11 -8.05
N ILE A 197 4.68 8.12 -7.16
CA ILE A 197 3.92 8.20 -5.90
C ILE A 197 4.84 8.66 -4.77
N THR A 198 4.79 9.93 -4.42
CA THR A 198 5.67 10.55 -3.40
C THR A 198 5.00 10.78 -2.04
N GLN A 199 3.67 10.74 -1.98
CA GLN A 199 2.88 11.07 -0.78
C GLN A 199 2.43 9.80 -0.01
N ILE A 200 3.23 8.73 -0.10
CA ILE A 200 3.12 7.53 0.72
C ILE A 200 4.47 7.27 1.36
N ASN A 201 4.50 7.16 2.69
CA ASN A 201 5.63 6.60 3.44
C ASN A 201 5.26 5.19 3.91
N ALA A 202 5.90 4.18 3.34
CA ALA A 202 5.61 2.76 3.56
C ALA A 202 6.88 2.02 4.03
N CYS A 203 7.19 2.09 5.31
CA CYS A 203 8.42 1.53 5.86
C CYS A 203 8.28 0.88 7.24
N GLN A 204 7.19 1.19 7.97
CA GLN A 204 6.94 0.72 9.31
C GLN A 204 6.14 -0.58 9.31
N LYS A 205 6.50 -1.55 10.14
CA LYS A 205 5.63 -2.70 10.45
C LYS A 205 4.36 -2.23 11.17
N THR A 206 3.27 -2.97 11.01
CA THR A 206 2.06 -2.76 11.80
C THR A 206 2.07 -3.75 12.97
N TRP A 207 2.08 -3.28 14.19
CA TRP A 207 2.05 -4.09 15.38
C TRP A 207 0.97 -3.73 16.36
N GLY A 208 0.83 -4.63 17.36
CA GLY A 208 0.27 -4.31 18.65
C GLY A 208 1.33 -3.76 19.61
N SER A 209 1.00 -3.63 20.89
CA SER A 209 1.92 -3.29 21.97
C SER A 209 2.45 -4.59 22.63
N PRO A 210 3.71 -4.64 23.09
CA PRO A 210 4.73 -3.58 23.00
C PRO A 210 5.44 -3.55 21.63
N ILE A 211 5.90 -2.35 21.23
CA ILE A 211 6.73 -2.18 20.03
C ILE A 211 8.16 -2.64 20.36
N PRO A 212 8.79 -3.55 19.57
CA PRO A 212 10.15 -4.01 19.81
C PRO A 212 11.19 -2.88 19.81
N PRO A 213 12.32 -3.02 20.55
CA PRO A 213 13.33 -1.96 20.69
C PRO A 213 13.91 -1.48 19.36
N GLY A 214 14.27 -2.37 18.44
CA GLY A 214 14.81 -2.00 17.12
C GLY A 214 13.79 -1.28 16.24
N GLU A 215 12.51 -1.57 16.41
CA GLU A 215 11.46 -0.82 15.70
C GLU A 215 11.23 0.57 16.33
N LYS A 216 11.32 0.70 17.65
CA LYS A 216 11.32 2.03 18.29
C LYS A 216 12.48 2.89 17.80
N GLN A 217 13.68 2.28 17.69
CA GLN A 217 14.84 2.93 17.11
C GLN A 217 14.57 3.39 15.67
N PHE A 218 13.97 2.51 14.85
CA PHE A 218 13.62 2.84 13.46
C PHE A 218 12.61 3.99 13.39
N LEU A 219 11.53 3.94 14.16
CA LEU A 219 10.52 5.00 14.20
C LEU A 219 11.12 6.37 14.53
N ARG A 220 12.12 6.42 15.40
CA ARG A 220 12.85 7.62 15.81
C ARG A 220 14.03 7.98 14.92
N ASN A 221 14.18 7.31 13.78
CA ASN A 221 15.29 7.49 12.84
C ASN A 221 16.66 7.35 13.50
N GLY A 222 16.85 6.29 14.29
CA GLY A 222 18.09 5.99 15.00
C GLY A 222 18.28 6.76 16.31
N LYS A 223 17.44 7.74 16.63
CA LYS A 223 17.55 8.54 17.87
C LYS A 223 17.01 7.77 19.09
N PRO A 224 17.59 7.97 20.28
CA PRO A 224 17.12 7.32 21.52
C PRO A 224 15.76 7.82 21.97
N SER A 225 15.40 9.08 21.66
CA SER A 225 14.15 9.74 22.00
C SER A 225 13.66 10.66 20.87
N GLY A 226 12.48 11.24 21.02
CA GLY A 226 11.90 12.18 20.06
C GLY A 226 10.76 11.61 19.21
N PRO A 227 10.29 12.38 18.21
CA PRO A 227 9.12 12.04 17.41
C PRO A 227 9.36 10.83 16.51
N TRP A 228 8.28 10.17 16.11
CA TRP A 228 8.28 9.05 15.17
C TRP A 228 8.29 9.57 13.72
N VAL A 229 9.48 9.78 13.16
CA VAL A 229 9.66 10.30 11.79
C VAL A 229 9.51 9.23 10.72
N ASN A 230 9.81 7.96 11.02
CA ASN A 230 9.62 6.83 10.10
C ASN A 230 8.26 6.12 10.30
N ARG A 231 7.22 6.89 10.68
CA ARG A 231 5.85 6.37 10.76
C ARG A 231 5.25 6.29 9.36
N ASN A 232 4.44 5.24 9.11
CA ASN A 232 3.67 5.17 7.88
C ASN A 232 2.73 6.37 7.77
N THR A 233 2.74 7.01 6.60
CA THR A 233 1.81 8.09 6.24
C THR A 233 1.29 7.88 4.82
N MET A 234 0.11 8.41 4.52
CA MET A 234 -0.51 8.29 3.21
C MET A 234 -1.55 9.39 3.03
N THR A 235 -1.59 10.00 1.84
CA THR A 235 -2.72 10.86 1.46
C THR A 235 -3.80 10.03 0.76
N ALA A 236 -5.05 10.46 0.82
CA ALA A 236 -6.14 9.77 0.13
C ALA A 236 -5.94 9.80 -1.39
N VAL A 237 -5.41 10.89 -1.94
CA VAL A 237 -5.08 11.03 -3.36
C VAL A 237 -3.99 10.04 -3.79
N ALA A 238 -2.92 9.91 -3.01
CA ALA A 238 -1.84 8.97 -3.33
C ALA A 238 -2.29 7.50 -3.23
N ALA A 239 -3.13 7.16 -2.23
CA ALA A 239 -3.77 5.85 -2.14
C ALA A 239 -4.66 5.57 -3.34
N ALA A 240 -5.43 6.57 -3.81
CA ALA A 240 -6.27 6.44 -4.99
C ALA A 240 -5.43 6.23 -6.25
N ARG A 241 -4.30 6.96 -6.41
CA ARG A 241 -3.36 6.75 -7.53
C ARG A 241 -2.76 5.35 -7.51
N PHE A 242 -2.34 4.85 -6.36
CA PHE A 242 -1.85 3.47 -6.22
C PHE A 242 -2.89 2.44 -6.69
N LEU A 243 -4.15 2.61 -6.28
CA LEU A 243 -5.25 1.75 -6.68
C LEU A 243 -5.62 1.91 -8.16
N GLN A 244 -5.46 3.09 -8.75
CA GLN A 244 -5.61 3.30 -10.19
C GLN A 244 -4.59 2.46 -10.97
N LEU A 245 -3.31 2.51 -10.61
CA LEU A 245 -2.28 1.69 -11.23
C LEU A 245 -2.60 0.19 -11.11
N LEU A 246 -3.10 -0.24 -9.93
CA LEU A 246 -3.55 -1.62 -9.73
C LEU A 246 -4.76 -1.98 -10.62
N ALA A 247 -5.75 -1.09 -10.73
CA ALA A 247 -6.94 -1.30 -11.54
C ALA A 247 -6.61 -1.42 -13.04
N GLN A 248 -5.67 -0.61 -13.51
CA GLN A 248 -5.26 -0.52 -14.91
C GLN A 248 -4.10 -1.47 -15.27
N ASN A 249 -3.74 -2.42 -14.39
CA ASN A 249 -2.66 -3.41 -14.59
C ASN A 249 -1.25 -2.80 -14.75
N ALA A 250 -1.04 -1.60 -14.26
CA ALA A 250 0.18 -0.82 -14.42
C ALA A 250 1.03 -0.75 -13.14
N LEU A 251 0.54 -1.29 -12.02
CA LEU A 251 1.29 -1.31 -10.77
C LEU A 251 2.49 -2.29 -10.84
N VAL A 252 2.31 -3.44 -11.50
CA VAL A 252 3.33 -4.45 -11.82
C VAL A 252 3.04 -4.97 -13.23
N ASP A 253 2.42 -6.13 -13.38
CA ASP A 253 1.88 -6.67 -14.61
C ASP A 253 0.45 -7.17 -14.43
N LYS A 254 -0.23 -7.52 -15.51
CA LYS A 254 -1.63 -7.97 -15.48
C LYS A 254 -1.84 -9.17 -14.55
N LYS A 255 -0.97 -10.20 -14.63
CA LYS A 255 -1.07 -11.41 -13.80
C LYS A 255 -0.94 -11.09 -12.31
N SER A 256 0.03 -10.28 -11.95
CA SER A 256 0.26 -9.83 -10.58
C SER A 256 -0.87 -8.94 -10.07
N CYS A 257 -1.34 -7.99 -10.89
CA CYS A 257 -2.46 -7.11 -10.52
C CYS A 257 -3.77 -7.89 -10.33
N ASP A 258 -4.06 -8.89 -11.18
CA ASP A 258 -5.21 -9.79 -11.02
C ASP A 258 -5.12 -10.58 -9.69
N ALA A 259 -3.94 -11.11 -9.37
CA ALA A 259 -3.72 -11.84 -8.12
C ALA A 259 -3.91 -10.94 -6.89
N MET A 260 -3.41 -9.70 -6.93
CA MET A 260 -3.59 -8.72 -5.86
C MET A 260 -5.06 -8.33 -5.68
N ARG A 261 -5.80 -8.07 -6.79
CA ARG A 261 -7.24 -7.76 -6.72
C ARG A 261 -8.03 -8.92 -6.12
N LYS A 262 -7.71 -10.18 -6.45
CA LYS A 262 -8.35 -11.37 -5.85
C LYS A 262 -8.20 -11.40 -4.32
N LEU A 263 -7.02 -11.03 -3.79
CA LEU A 263 -6.79 -10.95 -2.36
C LEU A 263 -7.59 -9.82 -1.68
N MET A 264 -7.95 -8.77 -2.42
CA MET A 264 -8.65 -7.59 -1.91
C MET A 264 -10.19 -7.66 -2.05
N VAL A 265 -10.75 -8.72 -2.62
CA VAL A 265 -12.21 -8.86 -2.80
C VAL A 265 -12.94 -8.77 -1.45
N ARG A 266 -14.03 -8.00 -1.41
CA ARG A 266 -14.89 -7.81 -0.23
C ARG A 266 -16.33 -8.25 -0.52
N ASP A 267 -16.88 -9.01 0.40
CA ASP A 267 -18.27 -9.49 0.35
C ASP A 267 -18.94 -9.27 1.71
N VAL A 268 -19.93 -8.39 1.76
CA VAL A 268 -20.67 -8.08 2.99
C VAL A 268 -21.46 -9.24 3.55
N ARG A 269 -21.77 -10.27 2.75
CA ARG A 269 -22.47 -11.48 3.19
C ARG A 269 -21.58 -12.35 4.09
N ASN A 270 -20.31 -12.45 3.71
CA ASN A 270 -19.31 -13.27 4.40
C ASN A 270 -18.42 -12.46 5.36
N GLN A 271 -18.50 -11.13 5.29
CA GLN A 271 -17.63 -10.20 6.01
C GLN A 271 -18.50 -9.07 6.60
N SER A 272 -19.23 -9.38 7.66
CA SER A 272 -20.22 -8.45 8.25
C SER A 272 -19.63 -7.07 8.61
N TYR A 273 -18.35 -7.00 9.01
CA TYR A 273 -17.66 -5.75 9.29
C TYR A 273 -17.53 -4.82 8.07
N GLN A 274 -17.70 -5.34 6.84
CA GLN A 274 -17.73 -4.56 5.61
C GLN A 274 -19.02 -3.76 5.42
N ARG A 275 -20.10 -4.04 6.20
CA ARG A 275 -21.37 -3.32 6.11
C ARG A 275 -21.26 -1.81 6.32
N MET A 276 -20.27 -1.36 7.10
CA MET A 276 -19.99 0.06 7.37
C MET A 276 -18.88 0.64 6.49
N ARG A 277 -18.41 -0.11 5.50
CA ARG A 277 -17.30 0.20 4.59
C ARG A 277 -17.82 0.42 3.17
N ILE A 278 -16.88 0.60 2.21
CA ILE A 278 -17.20 0.82 0.80
C ILE A 278 -18.13 -0.26 0.26
N ALA A 279 -17.83 -1.53 0.50
CA ALA A 279 -18.64 -2.65 0.02
C ALA A 279 -20.09 -2.63 0.53
N GLY A 280 -20.32 -2.12 1.75
CA GLY A 280 -21.66 -2.01 2.33
C GLY A 280 -22.54 -0.92 1.69
N GLY A 281 -21.94 0.01 0.94
CA GLY A 281 -22.64 1.08 0.20
C GLY A 281 -22.90 0.75 -1.26
N THR A 282 -22.32 -0.34 -1.79
CA THR A 282 -22.46 -0.71 -3.20
C THR A 282 -23.63 -1.68 -3.43
N PRO A 283 -24.29 -1.66 -4.59
CA PRO A 283 -25.40 -2.57 -4.88
C PRO A 283 -24.92 -4.01 -5.10
N LYS A 284 -25.89 -4.94 -5.03
CA LYS A 284 -25.67 -6.33 -5.42
C LYS A 284 -25.15 -6.40 -6.85
N GLY A 285 -24.17 -7.26 -7.11
CA GLY A 285 -23.49 -7.41 -8.41
C GLY A 285 -22.26 -6.51 -8.59
N SER A 286 -22.02 -5.53 -7.72
CA SER A 286 -20.74 -4.79 -7.73
C SER A 286 -19.60 -5.66 -7.27
N LYS A 287 -18.40 -5.42 -7.85
CA LYS A 287 -17.14 -6.00 -7.38
C LYS A 287 -16.38 -4.92 -6.61
N VAL A 288 -16.05 -5.20 -5.36
CA VAL A 288 -15.25 -4.30 -4.50
C VAL A 288 -13.97 -5.00 -4.11
N CYS A 289 -12.84 -4.39 -4.46
CA CYS A 289 -11.50 -4.80 -4.04
C CYS A 289 -10.95 -3.71 -3.13
N SER A 290 -10.95 -3.89 -1.80
CA SER A 290 -10.53 -2.84 -0.88
C SER A 290 -9.62 -3.34 0.25
N LYS A 291 -8.95 -2.38 0.90
CA LYS A 291 -8.21 -2.61 2.13
C LYS A 291 -8.67 -1.64 3.20
N THR A 292 -9.19 -2.19 4.30
CA THR A 292 -9.61 -1.43 5.47
C THR A 292 -8.45 -1.13 6.42
N GLY A 293 -8.56 -0.04 7.18
CA GLY A 293 -7.67 0.30 8.29
C GLY A 293 -8.47 0.72 9.51
N THR A 294 -8.13 0.21 10.69
CA THR A 294 -8.80 0.54 11.96
C THR A 294 -7.82 0.49 13.11
N THR A 295 -7.84 1.53 13.94
CA THR A 295 -7.23 1.60 15.27
C THR A 295 -8.21 2.32 16.20
N SER A 296 -7.83 2.64 17.46
CA SER A 296 -8.62 3.56 18.30
C SER A 296 -8.97 4.86 17.59
N ASP A 297 -8.03 5.39 16.78
CA ASP A 297 -8.07 6.75 16.24
C ASP A 297 -8.20 6.80 14.70
N THR A 298 -8.57 5.69 14.06
CA THR A 298 -8.70 5.65 12.60
C THR A 298 -9.81 4.69 12.16
N PHE A 299 -10.53 5.09 11.08
CA PHE A 299 -11.57 4.27 10.44
C PHE A 299 -11.52 4.48 8.93
N HIS A 300 -10.76 3.64 8.23
CA HIS A 300 -10.37 3.82 6.83
C HIS A 300 -10.87 2.71 5.92
N ASP A 301 -11.13 3.05 4.67
CA ASP A 301 -11.26 2.09 3.59
C ASP A 301 -10.74 2.70 2.27
N ALA A 302 -10.06 1.89 1.46
CA ALA A 302 -9.51 2.30 0.16
C ALA A 302 -9.71 1.17 -0.84
N GLY A 303 -10.41 1.44 -1.95
CA GLY A 303 -10.81 0.37 -2.84
C GLY A 303 -11.11 0.77 -4.28
N ILE A 304 -11.10 -0.26 -5.12
CA ILE A 304 -11.56 -0.28 -6.50
C ILE A 304 -12.99 -0.79 -6.49
N VAL A 305 -13.91 -0.04 -7.07
CA VAL A 305 -15.32 -0.41 -7.20
C VAL A 305 -15.66 -0.56 -8.68
N THR A 306 -16.07 -1.75 -9.09
CA THR A 306 -16.63 -2.00 -10.42
C THR A 306 -18.11 -2.26 -10.27
N LEU A 307 -18.93 -1.44 -10.91
CA LEU A 307 -20.40 -1.49 -10.87
C LEU A 307 -20.95 -2.55 -11.80
N PRO A 308 -22.22 -2.98 -11.65
CA PRO A 308 -22.85 -3.97 -12.53
C PRO A 308 -22.85 -3.58 -14.02
N ASN A 309 -22.85 -2.29 -14.32
CA ASN A 309 -22.77 -1.75 -15.69
C ASN A 309 -21.35 -1.67 -16.25
N GLY A 310 -20.34 -2.21 -15.54
CA GLY A 310 -18.94 -2.22 -15.96
C GLY A 310 -18.13 -0.95 -15.61
N ARG A 311 -18.78 0.13 -15.19
CA ARG A 311 -18.05 1.35 -14.77
C ARG A 311 -17.19 1.08 -13.55
N THR A 312 -16.00 1.64 -13.56
CA THR A 312 -15.04 1.48 -12.46
C THR A 312 -14.65 2.83 -11.91
N PHE A 313 -14.63 2.95 -10.59
CA PHE A 313 -14.06 4.09 -9.89
C PHE A 313 -13.22 3.64 -8.70
N ILE A 314 -12.28 4.48 -8.30
CA ILE A 314 -11.50 4.32 -7.08
C ILE A 314 -12.14 5.20 -6.00
N LEU A 315 -12.25 4.68 -4.79
CA LEU A 315 -12.70 5.44 -3.63
C LEU A 315 -11.77 5.18 -2.46
N THR A 316 -11.20 6.26 -1.92
CA THR A 316 -10.39 6.21 -0.71
C THR A 316 -11.00 7.16 0.31
N ILE A 317 -11.30 6.65 1.51
CA ILE A 317 -11.85 7.42 2.62
C ILE A 317 -11.05 7.12 3.88
N PHE A 318 -10.39 8.13 4.40
CA PHE A 318 -9.68 8.08 5.66
C PHE A 318 -10.38 8.98 6.67
N ILE A 319 -10.76 8.40 7.80
CA ILE A 319 -11.40 9.12 8.92
C ILE A 319 -10.47 9.00 10.11
N THR A 320 -10.02 10.15 10.62
CA THR A 320 -9.22 10.27 11.84
C THR A 320 -10.12 10.44 13.07
N GLY A 321 -9.59 10.12 14.26
CA GLY A 321 -10.38 10.12 15.49
C GLY A 321 -11.18 8.83 15.71
N SER A 322 -11.99 8.82 16.77
CA SER A 322 -12.69 7.62 17.27
C SER A 322 -13.99 7.27 16.53
N TYR A 323 -14.30 7.96 15.42
CA TYR A 323 -15.53 7.71 14.65
C TYR A 323 -15.64 6.26 14.13
N ARG A 324 -16.84 5.65 14.25
CA ARG A 324 -17.17 4.27 13.82
C ARG A 324 -18.50 4.13 13.08
N GLY A 325 -19.09 5.25 12.69
CA GLY A 325 -20.43 5.28 12.08
C GLY A 325 -20.48 4.94 10.58
N PRO A 326 -21.62 5.15 9.94
CA PRO A 326 -21.91 4.71 8.57
C PRO A 326 -21.41 5.65 7.46
N PHE A 327 -20.59 6.65 7.75
CA PHE A 327 -20.19 7.67 6.79
C PHE A 327 -19.58 7.06 5.51
N ILE A 328 -18.61 6.13 5.64
CA ILE A 328 -17.95 5.47 4.49
C ILE A 328 -19.00 4.77 3.61
N ARG A 329 -19.86 3.97 4.22
CA ARG A 329 -20.97 3.28 3.52
C ARG A 329 -21.89 4.25 2.78
N ASN A 330 -22.29 5.33 3.45
CA ASN A 330 -23.26 6.28 2.89
C ASN A 330 -22.65 7.08 1.72
N VAL A 331 -21.39 7.53 1.84
CA VAL A 331 -20.66 8.18 0.75
C VAL A 331 -20.52 7.22 -0.44
N SER A 332 -20.14 5.96 -0.19
CA SER A 332 -20.07 4.94 -1.25
C SER A 332 -21.41 4.74 -1.96
N LYS A 333 -22.53 4.69 -1.21
CA LYS A 333 -23.89 4.58 -1.76
C LYS A 333 -24.26 5.78 -2.62
N ASP A 334 -23.95 7.00 -2.18
CA ASP A 334 -24.27 8.21 -2.92
C ASP A 334 -23.40 8.37 -4.18
N LEU A 335 -22.13 7.99 -4.13
CA LEU A 335 -21.25 7.94 -5.31
C LEU A 335 -21.72 6.90 -6.34
N TYR A 336 -22.14 5.72 -5.88
CA TYR A 336 -22.77 4.73 -6.75
C TYR A 336 -23.97 5.36 -7.50
N ALA A 337 -24.90 6.00 -6.77
CA ALA A 337 -26.06 6.63 -7.38
C ALA A 337 -25.67 7.73 -8.39
N TYR A 338 -24.60 8.50 -8.10
CA TYR A 338 -24.04 9.48 -9.03
C TYR A 338 -23.55 8.83 -10.32
N PHE A 339 -22.73 7.78 -10.24
CA PHE A 339 -22.20 7.11 -11.42
C PHE A 339 -23.24 6.36 -12.24
N MET A 340 -24.33 5.92 -11.61
CA MET A 340 -25.46 5.29 -12.34
C MET A 340 -26.30 6.31 -13.10
N LYS A 341 -26.52 7.52 -12.55
CA LYS A 341 -27.31 8.58 -13.21
C LYS A 341 -26.64 9.21 -14.42
N GLN A 342 -25.32 9.11 -14.59
CA GLN A 342 -24.61 9.61 -15.76
C GLN A 342 -24.81 8.73 -17.02
N MET A 343 -25.74 7.80 -17.00
CA MET A 343 -26.09 6.93 -18.14
C MET A 343 -27.23 7.48 -19.01
N SER A 344 -27.94 8.48 -18.55
CA SER A 344 -28.98 9.23 -19.27
C SER A 344 -28.40 10.57 -19.75
#